data_406b2aa153c5cd45938d1647bdb0a42a
#
_entry.id   406b2aa153c5cd45938d1647bdb0a42a
#
_cell.length_a   1.000
_cell.length_b   1.000
_cell.length_c   1.000
_cell.angle_alpha   90.00
_cell.angle_beta   90.00
_cell.angle_gamma   90.00
#
_symmetry.space_group_name_H-M   'P 1'
#
loop_
_entity.id
_entity.type
_entity.pdbx_description
1 polymer ?
#
loop_
_entity_poly.entity_id
_entity_poly.type
_entity_poly.pdbx_seq_one_letter_code
_entity_poly.pdbx_strand_id
1 'polypeptide(L)'
;FLLAGSLIFKYPDKIVAPITISSENMPIKILTRSSGRLTSFFVRDHESVKKDQIIAVIENTTDLDGYFKLSERADSVEASLLRGGDSEIRLASMFGTHLGELQEDYTSLYSVISEYNAFVKNNYHRRKAERIRSQIKFQKMQVSASSRQLALSVERSKLSRKNWERDSTLYTQKAISTSELERSRKEWLEAVNQYENQFTSFNNLNIQVEQAEQTIFDLEEERSKGIRDFHRSI
;
A
#
# COMPACT_ATOMS: atom_id res chain seq x y z
N PHE A 1 -83.15 63.48 9.28
CA PHE A 1 -82.35 63.65 8.04
C PHE A 1 -80.92 63.31 8.19
N LEU A 2 -80.22 63.48 9.31
CA LEU A 2 -78.83 63.17 9.51
C LEU A 2 -78.53 61.67 9.59
N LEU A 3 -79.43 60.85 10.19
CA LEU A 3 -79.28 59.39 10.23
C LEU A 3 -79.49 58.72 8.92
N ALA A 4 -80.30 59.26 7.99
CA ALA A 4 -80.46 58.70 6.63
C ALA A 4 -79.27 58.96 5.72
N GLY A 5 -78.54 60.07 5.96
CA GLY A 5 -77.31 60.39 5.20
C GLY A 5 -76.11 59.50 5.51
N SER A 6 -76.05 58.97 6.74
CA SER A 6 -74.98 58.07 7.23
C SER A 6 -74.96 56.68 6.53
N LEU A 7 -76.15 56.25 5.97
CA LEU A 7 -76.29 55.01 5.32
C LEU A 7 -75.74 54.97 3.84
N ILE A 8 -75.57 56.16 3.24
CA ILE A 8 -75.22 56.32 1.86
C ILE A 8 -73.70 56.54 1.64
N PHE A 9 -73.00 57.05 2.65
CA PHE A 9 -71.58 57.28 2.54
C PHE A 9 -70.79 56.10 3.06
N LYS A 10 -70.28 55.26 2.12
CA LYS A 10 -69.24 54.26 2.38
C LYS A 10 -67.88 54.92 2.35
N TYR A 11 -67.21 54.92 3.51
CA TYR A 11 -65.84 55.37 3.62
C TYR A 11 -64.90 54.26 3.13
N PRO A 12 -64.02 54.48 2.13
CA PRO A 12 -63.05 53.47 1.74
C PRO A 12 -61.93 53.43 2.78
N ASP A 13 -61.79 52.27 3.40
CA ASP A 13 -60.69 52.04 4.33
C ASP A 13 -59.42 51.76 3.51
N LYS A 14 -58.44 52.67 3.60
CA LYS A 14 -57.16 52.55 2.89
C LYS A 14 -56.17 51.80 3.79
N ILE A 15 -55.98 50.53 3.53
CA ILE A 15 -54.90 49.74 4.17
C ILE A 15 -53.65 49.94 3.34
N VAL A 16 -52.71 50.67 3.91
CA VAL A 16 -51.35 50.82 3.32
C VAL A 16 -50.49 49.68 3.84
N ALA A 17 -50.25 48.68 2.97
CA ALA A 17 -49.31 47.60 3.29
C ALA A 17 -47.98 47.87 2.55
N PRO A 18 -46.84 47.84 3.26
CA PRO A 18 -45.54 47.90 2.60
C PRO A 18 -45.30 46.62 1.81
N ILE A 19 -45.13 46.71 0.50
CA ILE A 19 -44.77 45.57 -0.36
C ILE A 19 -43.28 45.71 -0.63
N THR A 20 -42.51 44.69 -0.26
CA THR A 20 -41.12 44.55 -0.66
C THR A 20 -41.05 43.60 -1.85
N ILE A 21 -40.69 44.12 -3.02
CA ILE A 21 -40.45 43.30 -4.20
C ILE A 21 -39.02 42.79 -4.09
N SER A 22 -38.87 41.48 -3.88
CA SER A 22 -37.59 40.79 -3.85
C SER A 22 -37.47 39.89 -5.07
N SER A 23 -36.29 39.83 -5.68
CA SER A 23 -35.99 38.87 -6.73
C SER A 23 -35.85 37.47 -6.13
N GLU A 24 -36.33 36.43 -6.84
CA GLU A 24 -36.16 35.03 -6.47
C GLU A 24 -34.67 34.64 -6.39
N ASN A 25 -33.85 35.28 -7.21
CA ASN A 25 -32.39 35.22 -7.16
C ASN A 25 -31.85 36.51 -6.53
N MET A 26 -31.54 36.47 -5.25
CA MET A 26 -30.87 37.58 -4.57
C MET A 26 -29.46 37.79 -5.12
N PRO A 27 -29.01 39.03 -5.34
CA PRO A 27 -27.64 39.32 -5.75
C PRO A 27 -26.67 38.85 -4.66
N ILE A 28 -25.79 37.95 -5.00
CA ILE A 28 -24.75 37.40 -4.09
C ILE A 28 -23.53 38.33 -4.21
N LYS A 29 -23.08 38.86 -3.08
CA LYS A 29 -21.80 39.58 -3.01
C LYS A 29 -20.66 38.55 -2.92
N ILE A 30 -19.79 38.55 -3.92
CA ILE A 30 -18.56 37.78 -3.89
C ILE A 30 -17.53 38.58 -3.10
N LEU A 31 -17.15 38.06 -1.93
CA LEU A 31 -16.13 38.64 -1.07
C LEU A 31 -14.83 37.85 -1.20
N THR A 32 -13.73 38.56 -1.35
CA THR A 32 -12.39 37.97 -1.34
C THR A 32 -12.02 37.55 0.08
N ARG A 33 -11.25 36.45 0.20
CA ARG A 33 -10.76 35.97 1.51
C ARG A 33 -9.55 36.75 2.00
N SER A 34 -8.82 37.42 1.10
CA SER A 34 -7.67 38.25 1.42
C SER A 34 -7.86 39.67 0.85
N SER A 35 -7.28 40.66 1.52
CA SER A 35 -7.23 42.04 1.05
C SER A 35 -5.97 42.24 0.21
N GLY A 36 -6.09 42.86 -0.94
CA GLY A 36 -4.98 43.13 -1.83
C GLY A 36 -5.39 44.02 -3.02
N ARG A 37 -4.43 44.40 -3.85
CA ARG A 37 -4.65 45.15 -5.08
C ARG A 37 -5.09 44.19 -6.17
N LEU A 38 -6.11 44.54 -6.96
CA LEU A 38 -6.51 43.78 -8.15
C LEU A 38 -5.47 43.98 -9.27
N THR A 39 -4.87 42.91 -9.72
CA THR A 39 -3.88 42.90 -10.81
C THR A 39 -4.53 42.69 -12.15
N SER A 40 -5.54 41.84 -12.22
CA SER A 40 -6.25 41.51 -13.46
C SER A 40 -7.73 41.26 -13.20
N PHE A 41 -8.57 41.72 -14.14
CA PHE A 41 -10.01 41.55 -14.11
C PHE A 41 -10.45 40.94 -15.45
N PHE A 42 -11.04 39.76 -15.44
CA PHE A 42 -11.29 38.96 -16.65
C PHE A 42 -12.73 39.03 -17.15
N VAL A 43 -13.63 39.68 -16.41
CA VAL A 43 -15.05 39.78 -16.76
C VAL A 43 -15.48 41.23 -16.92
N ARG A 44 -16.47 41.47 -17.75
CA ARG A 44 -17.07 42.79 -17.99
C ARG A 44 -18.34 42.93 -17.18
N ASP A 45 -18.76 44.17 -17.01
CA ASP A 45 -20.07 44.47 -16.38
C ASP A 45 -21.22 43.81 -17.18
N HIS A 46 -22.18 43.23 -16.49
CA HIS A 46 -23.31 42.47 -17.05
C HIS A 46 -22.90 41.17 -17.81
N GLU A 47 -21.68 40.67 -17.67
CA GLU A 47 -21.27 39.44 -18.28
C GLU A 47 -21.72 38.20 -17.45
N SER A 48 -22.20 37.16 -18.14
CA SER A 48 -22.59 35.91 -17.50
C SER A 48 -21.38 35.09 -17.16
N VAL A 49 -21.25 34.73 -15.87
CA VAL A 49 -20.13 33.91 -15.34
C VAL A 49 -20.59 32.50 -15.00
N LYS A 50 -19.71 31.55 -15.17
CA LYS A 50 -19.94 30.15 -14.83
C LYS A 50 -19.45 29.85 -13.40
N LYS A 51 -19.94 28.76 -12.83
CA LYS A 51 -19.38 28.24 -11.59
C LYS A 51 -17.89 27.96 -11.76
N ASP A 52 -17.07 28.33 -10.77
CA ASP A 52 -15.61 28.14 -10.73
C ASP A 52 -14.84 28.91 -11.81
N GLN A 53 -15.47 29.89 -12.49
CA GLN A 53 -14.80 30.78 -13.41
C GLN A 53 -13.98 31.84 -12.66
N ILE A 54 -12.73 32.05 -13.08
CA ILE A 54 -11.86 33.10 -12.52
C ILE A 54 -12.38 34.47 -13.01
N ILE A 55 -12.75 35.32 -12.06
CA ILE A 55 -13.32 36.66 -12.30
C ILE A 55 -12.23 37.70 -12.23
N ALA A 56 -11.36 37.64 -11.24
CA ALA A 56 -10.29 38.61 -11.01
C ALA A 56 -9.14 37.98 -10.25
N VAL A 57 -7.99 38.58 -10.29
CA VAL A 57 -6.79 38.20 -9.56
C VAL A 57 -6.33 39.33 -8.66
N ILE A 58 -6.12 39.00 -7.40
CA ILE A 58 -5.51 39.90 -6.41
C ILE A 58 -4.00 39.74 -6.51
N GLU A 59 -3.29 40.85 -6.36
CA GLU A 59 -1.82 40.87 -6.35
C GLU A 59 -1.26 39.87 -5.35
N ASN A 60 -0.49 38.92 -5.85
CA ASN A 60 0.21 37.90 -5.09
C ASN A 60 1.65 37.81 -5.57
N THR A 61 2.53 37.32 -4.74
CA THR A 61 3.94 37.06 -5.10
C THR A 61 4.10 35.92 -6.11
N THR A 62 3.03 35.11 -6.30
CA THR A 62 3.00 33.98 -7.24
C THR A 62 2.61 34.46 -8.63
N ASP A 63 3.36 34.11 -9.65
CA ASP A 63 3.00 34.30 -11.04
C ASP A 63 1.82 33.38 -11.43
N LEU A 64 0.82 33.96 -12.13
CA LEU A 64 -0.36 33.20 -12.60
C LEU A 64 0.00 32.00 -13.46
N ASP A 65 0.98 32.18 -14.35
CA ASP A 65 1.46 31.12 -15.24
C ASP A 65 2.09 29.97 -14.41
N GLY A 66 2.81 30.34 -13.35
CA GLY A 66 3.36 29.39 -12.37
C GLY A 66 2.28 28.61 -11.64
N TYR A 67 1.21 29.29 -11.22
CA TYR A 67 0.07 28.65 -10.55
C TYR A 67 -0.63 27.62 -11.46
N PHE A 68 -0.98 27.99 -12.69
CA PHE A 68 -1.65 27.06 -13.62
C PHE A 68 -0.79 25.85 -13.96
N LYS A 69 0.51 26.04 -14.19
CA LYS A 69 1.44 24.93 -14.41
C LYS A 69 1.57 24.03 -13.21
N LEU A 70 1.55 24.58 -12.01
CA LEU A 70 1.59 23.79 -10.77
C LEU A 70 0.31 22.99 -10.59
N SER A 71 -0.87 23.59 -10.81
CA SER A 71 -2.17 22.93 -10.72
C SER A 71 -2.26 21.74 -11.69
N GLU A 72 -1.92 21.93 -12.97
CA GLU A 72 -1.91 20.85 -13.96
C GLU A 72 -0.99 19.70 -13.56
N ARG A 73 0.14 20.01 -12.94
CA ARG A 73 1.09 18.99 -12.45
C ARG A 73 0.60 18.26 -11.22
N ALA A 74 -0.02 18.99 -10.29
CA ALA A 74 -0.66 18.38 -9.12
C ALA A 74 -1.74 17.39 -9.55
N ASP A 75 -2.61 17.75 -10.50
CA ASP A 75 -3.63 16.88 -11.07
C ASP A 75 -3.01 15.63 -11.73
N SER A 76 -1.87 15.78 -12.41
CA SER A 76 -1.17 14.65 -13.04
C SER A 76 -0.54 13.70 -12.00
N VAL A 77 -0.05 14.23 -10.88
CA VAL A 77 0.46 13.45 -9.75
C VAL A 77 -0.68 12.70 -9.08
N GLU A 78 -1.80 13.37 -8.77
CA GLU A 78 -2.99 12.77 -8.21
C GLU A 78 -3.52 11.63 -9.10
N ALA A 79 -3.64 11.87 -10.41
CA ALA A 79 -4.03 10.83 -11.37
C ALA A 79 -3.05 9.64 -11.41
N SER A 80 -1.78 9.86 -11.13
CA SER A 80 -0.76 8.80 -11.06
C SER A 80 -0.89 7.99 -9.78
N LEU A 81 -1.19 8.64 -8.66
CA LEU A 81 -1.46 8.00 -7.37
C LEU A 81 -2.74 7.15 -7.40
N LEU A 82 -3.82 7.69 -8.00
CA LEU A 82 -5.11 7.01 -8.13
C LEU A 82 -5.02 5.75 -9.02
N ARG A 83 -4.16 5.74 -10.03
CA ARG A 83 -3.91 4.57 -10.87
C ARG A 83 -3.27 3.43 -10.09
N GLY A 84 -2.65 3.72 -8.97
CA GLY A 84 -1.95 2.75 -8.15
C GLY A 84 -0.75 2.15 -8.88
N GLY A 85 0.06 1.40 -8.14
CA GLY A 85 1.19 0.68 -8.69
C GLY A 85 2.53 1.27 -8.27
N ASP A 86 3.58 0.55 -8.63
CA ASP A 86 4.97 0.83 -8.25
C ASP A 86 5.72 1.57 -9.37
N SER A 87 5.03 2.46 -10.08
CA SER A 87 5.64 3.23 -11.18
C SER A 87 6.17 4.58 -10.71
N GLU A 88 7.22 5.06 -11.35
CA GLU A 88 7.75 6.40 -11.09
C GLU A 88 6.69 7.47 -11.37
N ILE A 89 6.58 8.43 -10.45
CA ILE A 89 5.70 9.58 -10.59
C ILE A 89 6.50 10.69 -11.29
N ARG A 90 6.02 11.13 -12.45
CA ARG A 90 6.68 12.19 -13.21
C ARG A 90 6.22 13.56 -12.73
N LEU A 91 7.07 14.23 -11.96
CA LEU A 91 6.93 15.64 -11.65
C LEU A 91 8.01 16.40 -12.42
N ALA A 92 7.61 17.13 -13.46
CA ALA A 92 8.55 17.96 -14.19
C ALA A 92 9.02 19.13 -13.32
N SER A 93 10.32 19.37 -13.31
CA SER A 93 10.95 20.44 -12.54
C SER A 93 10.40 21.83 -12.95
N MET A 94 10.11 22.66 -11.95
CA MET A 94 9.68 24.06 -12.12
C MET A 94 10.79 25.05 -11.72
N PHE A 95 12.05 24.66 -11.85
CA PHE A 95 13.15 25.56 -11.56
C PHE A 95 13.08 26.82 -12.45
N GLY A 96 13.15 27.99 -11.81
CA GLY A 96 13.06 29.28 -12.49
C GLY A 96 11.66 29.87 -12.62
N THR A 97 10.61 29.22 -12.12
CA THR A 97 9.26 29.80 -12.03
C THR A 97 9.10 30.44 -10.65
N HIS A 98 8.59 31.67 -10.61
CA HIS A 98 8.32 32.37 -9.35
C HIS A 98 6.99 31.87 -8.77
N LEU A 99 7.04 30.93 -7.84
CA LEU A 99 5.86 30.36 -7.17
C LEU A 99 5.45 31.12 -5.91
N GLY A 100 6.22 32.16 -5.50
CA GLY A 100 5.92 32.97 -4.33
C GLY A 100 5.69 32.12 -3.07
N GLU A 101 4.53 32.28 -2.44
CA GLU A 101 4.15 31.53 -1.23
C GLU A 101 4.05 29.99 -1.45
N LEU A 102 3.76 29.56 -2.68
CA LEU A 102 3.66 28.14 -3.02
C LEU A 102 5.02 27.46 -3.24
N GLN A 103 6.13 28.20 -3.15
CA GLN A 103 7.47 27.67 -3.38
C GLN A 103 7.86 26.60 -2.36
N GLU A 104 7.50 26.78 -1.09
CA GLU A 104 7.79 25.84 0.00
C GLU A 104 7.02 24.54 -0.20
N ASP A 105 5.72 24.62 -0.46
CA ASP A 105 4.86 23.46 -0.70
C ASP A 105 5.33 22.66 -1.92
N TYR A 106 5.66 23.36 -3.02
CA TYR A 106 6.22 22.72 -4.20
C TYR A 106 7.54 21.99 -3.92
N THR A 107 8.44 22.63 -3.17
CA THR A 107 9.75 22.03 -2.84
C THR A 107 9.58 20.81 -1.98
N SER A 108 8.67 20.86 -1.01
CA SER A 108 8.30 19.71 -0.16
C SER A 108 7.75 18.56 -1.00
N LEU A 109 6.75 18.83 -1.84
CA LEU A 109 6.16 17.84 -2.74
C LEU A 109 7.22 17.22 -3.68
N TYR A 110 8.06 18.05 -4.27
CA TYR A 110 9.13 17.59 -5.16
C TYR A 110 10.13 16.68 -4.45
N SER A 111 10.49 17.01 -3.20
CA SER A 111 11.38 16.19 -2.38
C SER A 111 10.78 14.82 -2.12
N VAL A 112 9.52 14.75 -1.67
CA VAL A 112 8.83 13.49 -1.38
C VAL A 112 8.70 12.62 -2.63
N ILE A 113 8.34 13.21 -3.78
CA ILE A 113 8.24 12.48 -5.05
C ILE A 113 9.61 11.99 -5.51
N SER A 114 10.66 12.79 -5.32
CA SER A 114 12.04 12.39 -5.65
C SER A 114 12.50 11.20 -4.81
N GLU A 115 12.22 11.21 -3.50
CA GLU A 115 12.50 10.10 -2.60
C GLU A 115 11.72 8.84 -2.96
N TYR A 116 10.42 8.98 -3.25
CA TYR A 116 9.59 7.88 -3.74
C TYR A 116 10.16 7.26 -5.01
N ASN A 117 10.49 8.09 -6.01
CA ASN A 117 11.07 7.62 -7.26
C ASN A 117 12.42 6.91 -7.06
N ALA A 118 13.27 7.43 -6.15
CA ALA A 118 14.51 6.78 -5.78
C ALA A 118 14.26 5.42 -5.12
N PHE A 119 13.26 5.31 -4.25
CA PHE A 119 12.85 4.08 -3.59
C PHE A 119 12.36 3.04 -4.60
N VAL A 120 11.47 3.42 -5.51
CA VAL A 120 10.93 2.54 -6.58
C VAL A 120 12.03 2.12 -7.54
N LYS A 121 12.89 3.04 -7.99
CA LYS A 121 13.98 2.76 -8.92
C LYS A 121 15.05 1.86 -8.33
N ASN A 122 15.37 2.03 -7.06
CA ASN A 122 16.40 1.20 -6.38
C ASN A 122 16.01 -0.28 -6.36
N ASN A 123 14.72 -0.61 -6.27
CA ASN A 123 14.20 -1.99 -6.27
C ASN A 123 14.92 -2.94 -5.28
N TYR A 124 15.48 -2.39 -4.19
CA TYR A 124 16.30 -3.15 -3.24
C TYR A 124 15.56 -4.38 -2.70
N HIS A 125 14.35 -4.18 -2.19
CA HIS A 125 13.55 -5.27 -1.60
C HIS A 125 13.25 -6.36 -2.65
N ARG A 126 12.88 -5.97 -3.86
CA ARG A 126 12.60 -6.90 -4.96
C ARG A 126 13.83 -7.71 -5.34
N ARG A 127 14.99 -7.06 -5.53
CA ARG A 127 16.25 -7.75 -5.87
C ARG A 127 16.69 -8.70 -4.76
N LYS A 128 16.50 -8.30 -3.49
CA LYS A 128 16.81 -9.16 -2.33
C LYS A 128 15.87 -10.37 -2.29
N ALA A 129 14.57 -10.17 -2.48
CA ALA A 129 13.60 -11.26 -2.56
C ALA A 129 13.90 -12.24 -3.70
N GLU A 130 14.29 -11.76 -4.90
CA GLU A 130 14.68 -12.61 -6.03
C GLU A 130 15.90 -13.47 -5.72
N ARG A 131 16.90 -12.93 -5.02
CA ARG A 131 18.07 -13.73 -4.57
C ARG A 131 17.65 -14.83 -3.59
N ILE A 132 16.80 -14.49 -2.61
CA ILE A 132 16.31 -15.47 -1.63
C ILE A 132 15.44 -16.53 -2.31
N ARG A 133 14.59 -16.18 -3.28
CA ARG A 133 13.84 -17.16 -4.09
C ARG A 133 14.77 -18.14 -4.82
N SER A 134 15.86 -17.65 -5.38
CA SER A 134 16.86 -18.51 -5.99
C SER A 134 17.52 -19.45 -4.97
N GLN A 135 17.84 -18.96 -3.79
CA GLN A 135 18.38 -19.77 -2.69
C GLN A 135 17.37 -20.85 -2.24
N ILE A 136 16.10 -20.50 -2.07
CA ILE A 136 15.02 -21.43 -1.72
C ILE A 136 14.92 -22.56 -2.76
N LYS A 137 15.06 -22.25 -4.05
CA LYS A 137 15.06 -23.27 -5.10
C LYS A 137 16.12 -24.33 -4.85
N PHE A 138 17.35 -23.94 -4.51
CA PHE A 138 18.44 -24.89 -4.19
C PHE A 138 18.18 -25.63 -2.87
N GLN A 139 17.69 -24.95 -1.86
CA GLN A 139 17.33 -25.59 -0.58
C GLN A 139 16.21 -26.64 -0.76
N LYS A 140 15.19 -26.37 -1.57
CA LYS A 140 14.14 -27.35 -1.91
C LYS A 140 14.69 -28.58 -2.64
N MET A 141 15.72 -28.41 -3.45
CA MET A 141 16.42 -29.56 -4.05
C MET A 141 17.15 -30.40 -2.99
N GLN A 142 17.79 -29.75 -2.00
CA GLN A 142 18.42 -30.44 -0.87
C GLN A 142 17.39 -31.17 -0.01
N VAL A 143 16.25 -30.55 0.30
CA VAL A 143 15.11 -31.17 1.00
C VAL A 143 14.67 -32.43 0.25
N SER A 144 14.51 -32.35 -1.06
CA SER A 144 14.12 -33.50 -1.88
C SER A 144 15.17 -34.65 -1.83
N ALA A 145 16.46 -34.32 -1.84
CA ALA A 145 17.53 -35.30 -1.68
C ALA A 145 17.52 -35.94 -0.28
N SER A 146 17.39 -35.10 0.77
CA SER A 146 17.31 -35.57 2.16
C SER A 146 16.08 -36.45 2.39
N SER A 147 14.92 -36.11 1.80
CA SER A 147 13.71 -36.93 1.86
C SER A 147 13.94 -38.35 1.31
N ARG A 148 14.68 -38.48 0.19
CA ARG A 148 15.04 -39.82 -0.37
C ARG A 148 15.96 -40.58 0.57
N GLN A 149 16.95 -39.92 1.20
CA GLN A 149 17.84 -40.55 2.16
C GLN A 149 17.08 -41.01 3.43
N LEU A 150 16.14 -40.19 3.91
CA LEU A 150 15.26 -40.53 5.01
C LEU A 150 14.42 -41.77 4.67
N ALA A 151 13.82 -41.84 3.48
CA ALA A 151 13.05 -43.01 3.07
C ALA A 151 13.89 -44.29 3.07
N LEU A 152 15.14 -44.21 2.58
CA LEU A 152 16.06 -45.35 2.62
C LEU A 152 16.44 -45.77 4.07
N SER A 153 16.64 -44.81 4.96
CA SER A 153 16.94 -45.10 6.39
C SER A 153 15.75 -45.71 7.10
N VAL A 154 14.52 -45.29 6.77
CA VAL A 154 13.29 -45.97 7.27
C VAL A 154 13.24 -47.44 6.86
N GLU A 155 13.48 -47.73 5.58
CA GLU A 155 13.46 -49.13 5.10
C GLU A 155 14.59 -49.96 5.73
N ARG A 156 15.79 -49.42 5.87
CA ARG A 156 16.88 -50.06 6.57
C ARG A 156 16.55 -50.39 8.04
N SER A 157 15.96 -49.44 8.75
CA SER A 157 15.53 -49.64 10.16
C SER A 157 14.48 -50.76 10.26
N LYS A 158 13.49 -50.78 9.33
CA LYS A 158 12.47 -51.85 9.28
C LYS A 158 13.08 -53.22 9.00
N LEU A 159 14.03 -53.31 8.07
CA LEU A 159 14.71 -54.57 7.75
C LEU A 159 15.53 -55.06 8.92
N SER A 160 16.34 -54.20 9.55
CA SER A 160 17.14 -54.54 10.73
C SER A 160 16.25 -54.99 11.90
N ARG A 161 15.11 -54.34 12.09
CA ARG A 161 14.12 -54.75 13.10
C ARG A 161 13.59 -56.14 12.83
N LYS A 162 13.18 -56.45 11.59
CA LYS A 162 12.70 -57.80 11.23
C LYS A 162 13.76 -58.87 11.43
N ASN A 163 15.03 -58.57 11.15
CA ASN A 163 16.14 -59.50 11.41
C ASN A 163 16.29 -59.76 12.89
N TRP A 164 16.29 -58.72 13.73
CA TRP A 164 16.35 -58.87 15.16
C TRP A 164 15.14 -59.65 15.74
N GLU A 165 13.90 -59.39 15.27
CA GLU A 165 12.70 -60.14 15.66
C GLU A 165 12.81 -61.64 15.31
N ARG A 166 13.29 -61.95 14.09
CA ARG A 166 13.56 -63.33 13.66
C ARG A 166 14.62 -64.00 14.54
N ASP A 167 15.75 -63.33 14.78
CA ASP A 167 16.85 -63.85 15.56
C ASP A 167 16.46 -64.03 17.03
N SER A 168 15.60 -63.13 17.57
CA SER A 168 14.99 -63.32 18.89
C SER A 168 14.17 -64.56 18.95
N THR A 169 13.41 -64.93 17.94
CA THR A 169 12.62 -66.18 17.87
C THR A 169 13.55 -67.39 17.77
N LEU A 170 14.60 -67.37 16.99
CA LEU A 170 15.60 -68.44 16.87
C LEU A 170 16.36 -68.67 18.17
N TYR A 171 16.65 -67.58 18.89
CA TYR A 171 17.28 -67.67 20.20
C TYR A 171 16.39 -68.40 21.23
N THR A 172 15.08 -68.15 21.27
CA THR A 172 14.14 -68.90 22.15
C THR A 172 14.09 -70.33 21.79
N GLN A 173 14.32 -70.70 20.53
CA GLN A 173 14.43 -72.10 20.07
C GLN A 173 15.82 -72.70 20.28
N LYS A 174 16.75 -71.95 20.89
CA LYS A 174 18.15 -72.37 21.14
C LYS A 174 18.93 -72.66 19.84
N ALA A 175 18.52 -72.01 18.69
CA ALA A 175 19.12 -72.22 17.39
C ALA A 175 20.29 -71.23 17.08
N ILE A 176 20.43 -70.18 17.88
CA ILE A 176 21.53 -69.22 17.77
C ILE A 176 22.11 -68.88 19.16
N SER A 177 23.33 -68.36 19.17
CA SER A 177 24.03 -67.90 20.38
C SER A 177 23.53 -66.56 20.89
N THR A 178 23.80 -66.23 22.17
CA THR A 178 23.54 -64.89 22.76
C THR A 178 24.29 -63.78 21.99
N SER A 179 25.53 -64.05 21.58
CA SER A 179 26.35 -63.12 20.86
C SER A 179 25.75 -62.74 19.49
N GLU A 180 25.12 -63.72 18.80
CA GLU A 180 24.43 -63.47 17.51
C GLU A 180 23.16 -62.59 17.71
N LEU A 181 22.38 -62.86 18.76
CA LEU A 181 21.22 -62.03 19.10
C LEU A 181 21.63 -60.60 19.49
N GLU A 182 22.68 -60.44 20.28
CA GLU A 182 23.19 -59.09 20.65
C GLU A 182 23.70 -58.34 19.45
N ARG A 183 24.31 -59.01 18.47
CA ARG A 183 24.76 -58.37 17.23
C ARG A 183 23.59 -57.87 16.39
N SER A 184 22.55 -58.66 16.19
CA SER A 184 21.39 -58.23 15.41
C SER A 184 20.62 -57.11 16.11
N ARG A 185 20.56 -57.10 17.45
CA ARG A 185 20.01 -55.99 18.23
C ARG A 185 20.82 -54.71 18.06
N LYS A 186 22.15 -54.79 18.10
CA LYS A 186 23.05 -53.66 17.87
C LYS A 186 22.85 -53.08 16.48
N GLU A 187 22.81 -53.90 15.45
CA GLU A 187 22.57 -53.51 14.07
C GLU A 187 21.21 -52.77 13.90
N TRP A 188 20.17 -53.23 14.59
CA TRP A 188 18.88 -52.56 14.60
C TRP A 188 18.96 -51.17 15.29
N LEU A 189 19.60 -51.08 16.46
CA LEU A 189 19.78 -49.82 17.19
C LEU A 189 20.61 -48.81 16.38
N GLU A 190 21.65 -49.27 15.68
CA GLU A 190 22.42 -48.43 14.78
C GLU A 190 21.58 -47.91 13.59
N ALA A 191 20.71 -48.74 13.01
CA ALA A 191 19.80 -48.33 11.94
C ALA A 191 18.73 -47.34 12.43
N VAL A 192 18.23 -47.47 13.66
CA VAL A 192 17.31 -46.51 14.29
C VAL A 192 18.02 -45.17 14.52
N ASN A 193 19.24 -45.19 15.06
CA ASN A 193 20.02 -43.97 15.26
C ASN A 193 20.30 -43.25 13.94
N GLN A 194 20.63 -43.99 12.87
CA GLN A 194 20.81 -43.42 11.55
C GLN A 194 19.51 -42.77 11.02
N TYR A 195 18.36 -43.40 11.23
CA TYR A 195 17.05 -42.85 10.88
C TYR A 195 16.79 -41.53 11.61
N GLU A 196 16.98 -41.48 12.93
CA GLU A 196 16.76 -40.26 13.73
C GLU A 196 17.66 -39.09 13.28
N ASN A 197 18.93 -39.41 12.95
CA ASN A 197 19.86 -38.40 12.42
C ASN A 197 19.39 -37.84 11.07
N GLN A 198 18.91 -38.72 10.17
CA GLN A 198 18.38 -38.30 8.87
C GLN A 198 17.08 -37.49 9.01
N PHE A 199 16.20 -37.89 9.91
CA PHE A 199 14.95 -37.21 10.21
C PHE A 199 15.21 -35.80 10.76
N THR A 200 16.14 -35.65 11.69
CA THR A 200 16.55 -34.35 12.23
C THR A 200 17.16 -33.45 11.14
N SER A 201 18.02 -34.00 10.28
CA SER A 201 18.60 -33.27 9.17
C SER A 201 17.54 -32.79 8.17
N PHE A 202 16.58 -33.64 7.81
CA PHE A 202 15.45 -33.31 6.96
C PHE A 202 14.59 -32.19 7.53
N ASN A 203 14.26 -32.26 8.82
CA ASN A 203 13.47 -31.23 9.49
C ASN A 203 14.22 -29.88 9.54
N ASN A 204 15.51 -29.91 9.85
CA ASN A 204 16.33 -28.67 9.86
C ASN A 204 16.36 -27.99 8.49
N LEU A 205 16.44 -28.75 7.40
CA LEU A 205 16.39 -28.19 6.04
C LEU A 205 15.02 -27.59 5.72
N ASN A 206 13.92 -28.21 6.16
CA ASN A 206 12.58 -27.63 5.99
C ASN A 206 12.41 -26.32 6.77
N ILE A 207 12.89 -26.26 8.02
CA ILE A 207 12.86 -25.03 8.82
C ILE A 207 13.63 -23.91 8.13
N GLN A 208 14.80 -24.20 7.52
CA GLN A 208 15.57 -23.19 6.78
C GLN A 208 14.81 -22.66 5.56
N VAL A 209 14.09 -23.52 4.83
CA VAL A 209 13.24 -23.09 3.70
C VAL A 209 12.12 -22.18 4.20
N GLU A 210 11.45 -22.58 5.27
CA GLU A 210 10.34 -21.82 5.83
C GLU A 210 10.78 -20.44 6.34
N GLN A 211 11.93 -20.36 7.02
CA GLN A 211 12.54 -19.11 7.44
C GLN A 211 12.90 -18.20 6.26
N ALA A 212 13.39 -18.78 5.17
CA ALA A 212 13.70 -18.02 3.96
C ALA A 212 12.43 -17.53 3.25
N GLU A 213 11.34 -18.31 3.23
CA GLU A 213 10.03 -17.90 2.71
C GLU A 213 9.42 -16.78 3.55
N GLN A 214 9.52 -16.86 4.87
CA GLN A 214 9.09 -15.79 5.79
C GLN A 214 9.86 -14.50 5.52
N THR A 215 11.17 -14.57 5.29
CA THR A 215 11.98 -13.39 4.97
C THR A 215 11.52 -12.70 3.67
N ILE A 216 11.06 -13.47 2.67
CA ILE A 216 10.49 -12.89 1.45
C ILE A 216 9.20 -12.15 1.76
N PHE A 217 8.32 -12.75 2.54
CA PHE A 217 7.06 -12.13 2.94
C PHE A 217 7.31 -10.79 3.67
N ASP A 218 8.24 -10.78 4.62
CA ASP A 218 8.59 -9.58 5.38
C ASP A 218 9.12 -8.46 4.47
N LEU A 219 9.97 -8.81 3.48
CA LEU A 219 10.49 -7.85 2.49
C LEU A 219 9.41 -7.27 1.57
N GLU A 220 8.42 -8.07 1.19
CA GLU A 220 7.29 -7.63 0.37
C GLU A 220 6.34 -6.72 1.18
N GLU A 221 6.13 -7.05 2.45
CA GLU A 221 5.35 -6.21 3.36
C GLU A 221 6.04 -4.87 3.64
N GLU A 222 7.35 -4.87 3.95
CA GLU A 222 8.16 -3.67 4.13
C GLU A 222 8.10 -2.75 2.90
N ARG A 223 8.24 -3.33 1.70
CA ARG A 223 8.12 -2.59 0.46
C ARG A 223 6.74 -1.97 0.28
N SER A 224 5.69 -2.76 0.50
CA SER A 224 4.30 -2.31 0.39
C SER A 224 3.99 -1.20 1.40
N LYS A 225 4.50 -1.33 2.63
CA LYS A 225 4.38 -0.29 3.67
C LYS A 225 5.09 1.00 3.23
N GLY A 226 6.32 0.91 2.77
CA GLY A 226 7.07 2.07 2.28
C GLY A 226 6.32 2.83 1.19
N ILE A 227 5.76 2.13 0.21
CA ILE A 227 4.93 2.73 -0.85
C ILE A 227 3.69 3.42 -0.27
N ARG A 228 2.96 2.78 0.64
CA ARG A 228 1.78 3.39 1.28
C ARG A 228 2.13 4.64 2.10
N ASP A 229 3.26 4.62 2.78
CA ASP A 229 3.71 5.75 3.59
C ASP A 229 4.07 6.95 2.69
N PHE A 230 4.74 6.72 1.57
CA PHE A 230 4.98 7.77 0.56
C PHE A 230 3.68 8.31 -0.04
N HIS A 231 2.71 7.46 -0.39
CA HIS A 231 1.41 7.90 -0.91
C HIS A 231 0.59 8.74 0.08
N ARG A 232 0.84 8.61 1.39
CA ARG A 232 0.20 9.44 2.42
C ARG A 232 0.89 10.79 2.61
N SER A 233 2.16 10.86 2.28
CA SER A 233 2.96 12.09 2.44
C SER A 233 2.93 12.98 1.20
N ILE A 234 2.44 12.48 0.08
CA ILE A 234 2.14 13.25 -1.14
C ILE A 234 0.72 13.80 -1.08
#